data_a6daf641dd8f65e7b1db8417bdfe2732
#
_entry.id   a6daf641dd8f65e7b1db8417bdfe2732
#
_cell.length_a   1.000
_cell.length_b   1.000
_cell.length_c   1.000
_cell.angle_alpha   90.00
_cell.angle_beta   90.00
_cell.angle_gamma   90.00
#
_symmetry.space_group_name_H-M   'P 1'
#
loop_
_entity.id
_entity.type
_entity.pdbx_description
1 polymer ?
#
loop_
_entity_poly.entity_id
_entity_poly.type
_entity_poly.pdbx_seq_one_letter_code
_entity_poly.pdbx_strand_id
1 'polypeptide(L)'
;SAVDFDKDVCFTWNGTTSGVCLPNGDMIPATREGLTLCDATSAAFAMDLPWDKLDVTTFSWQKVMGGEAAHGMLILSPRAVARLESYTPPWPLPKIFRLTKAGKLIEGIFNGATINTPSMLAVEDYLVALDWARSVGGLTGLIARSNNNANAIAKFVAQHDWIDFLAQDPSTRSTTSVCLKFTDARIQDGSAFAKAIAKRLTDEAIAFDIGAYRDAPAGLRIWCGATVETNDIEAMLPWLDWAFQLEITSLMQAA
;
A
#
# COMPACT_ATOMS: atom_id res chain seq x y z
N SER A 1 -10.54 -20.91 -4.61
CA SER A 1 -10.68 -21.73 -3.40
C SER A 1 -10.96 -20.82 -2.23
N ALA A 2 -11.88 -21.21 -1.34
CA ALA A 2 -12.17 -20.47 -0.13
C ALA A 2 -10.95 -20.52 0.80
N VAL A 3 -10.69 -19.41 1.51
CA VAL A 3 -9.64 -19.34 2.54
C VAL A 3 -10.08 -20.17 3.75
N ASP A 4 -9.18 -21.02 4.26
CA ASP A 4 -9.39 -21.86 5.44
C ASP A 4 -8.95 -21.11 6.69
N PHE A 5 -9.88 -20.49 7.39
CA PHE A 5 -9.60 -19.72 8.61
C PHE A 5 -9.47 -20.57 9.89
N ASP A 6 -9.57 -21.89 9.80
CA ASP A 6 -9.14 -22.78 10.90
C ASP A 6 -7.61 -22.89 10.97
N LYS A 7 -6.92 -22.42 9.94
CA LYS A 7 -5.45 -22.25 9.87
C LYS A 7 -5.06 -20.79 9.99
N ASP A 8 -3.80 -20.55 10.34
CA ASP A 8 -3.23 -19.20 10.32
C ASP A 8 -3.15 -18.70 8.88
N VAL A 9 -3.66 -17.49 8.64
CA VAL A 9 -3.75 -16.87 7.31
C VAL A 9 -2.85 -15.64 7.25
N CYS A 10 -1.84 -15.68 6.38
CA CYS A 10 -0.98 -14.55 6.09
C CYS A 10 -1.42 -13.88 4.80
N PHE A 11 -1.63 -12.56 4.82
CA PHE A 11 -2.06 -11.80 3.65
C PHE A 11 -1.62 -10.34 3.71
N THR A 12 -1.66 -9.67 2.57
CA THR A 12 -1.52 -8.22 2.48
C THR A 12 -2.90 -7.58 2.34
N TRP A 13 -3.15 -6.51 3.09
CA TRP A 13 -4.42 -5.78 2.97
C TRP A 13 -4.52 -5.04 1.63
N ASN A 14 -3.39 -4.51 1.15
CA ASN A 14 -3.31 -3.72 -0.05
C ASN A 14 -2.08 -4.09 -0.88
N GLY A 15 -2.29 -4.51 -2.13
CA GLY A 15 -1.23 -4.99 -3.02
C GLY A 15 -0.65 -3.87 -3.88
N THR A 16 0.60 -3.53 -3.66
CA THR A 16 1.33 -2.48 -4.40
C THR A 16 1.53 -2.83 -5.88
N THR A 17 1.69 -4.12 -6.21
CA THR A 17 1.95 -4.60 -7.57
C THR A 17 0.69 -4.66 -8.42
N SER A 18 -0.42 -5.07 -7.82
CA SER A 18 -1.70 -5.32 -8.51
C SER A 18 -2.67 -4.14 -8.45
N GLY A 19 -2.49 -3.22 -7.49
CA GLY A 19 -3.47 -2.17 -7.21
C GLY A 19 -4.78 -2.72 -6.63
N VAL A 20 -4.75 -3.92 -6.01
CA VAL A 20 -5.90 -4.57 -5.40
C VAL A 20 -5.80 -4.49 -3.89
N CYS A 21 -6.88 -4.12 -3.22
CA CYS A 21 -7.01 -4.19 -1.77
C CYS A 21 -8.19 -5.06 -1.35
N LEU A 22 -8.21 -5.46 -0.09
CA LEU A 22 -9.42 -6.03 0.50
C LEU A 22 -10.46 -4.92 0.68
N PRO A 23 -11.71 -5.12 0.23
CA PRO A 23 -12.73 -4.07 0.32
C PRO A 23 -13.17 -3.81 1.76
N ASN A 24 -13.15 -4.86 2.58
CA ASN A 24 -13.53 -4.83 3.99
C ASN A 24 -13.08 -6.12 4.70
N GLY A 25 -13.45 -6.28 5.97
CA GLY A 25 -13.16 -7.50 6.75
C GLY A 25 -14.22 -8.59 6.69
N ASP A 26 -15.24 -8.50 5.84
CA ASP A 26 -16.40 -9.43 5.88
C ASP A 26 -16.01 -10.87 5.56
N MET A 27 -14.98 -11.07 4.73
CA MET A 27 -14.45 -12.39 4.43
C MET A 27 -13.79 -13.08 5.62
N ILE A 28 -13.42 -12.35 6.67
CA ILE A 28 -12.78 -12.90 7.87
C ILE A 28 -13.87 -13.26 8.88
N PRO A 29 -14.09 -14.55 9.20
CA PRO A 29 -15.11 -14.95 10.16
C PRO A 29 -14.79 -14.41 11.56
N ALA A 30 -15.81 -14.01 12.29
CA ALA A 30 -15.66 -13.61 13.69
C ALA A 30 -15.20 -14.80 14.56
N THR A 31 -15.73 -15.99 14.28
CA THR A 31 -15.31 -17.24 14.94
C THR A 31 -14.38 -17.99 14.01
N ARG A 32 -13.14 -18.19 14.43
CA ARG A 32 -12.08 -18.90 13.70
C ARG A 32 -11.04 -19.44 14.68
N GLU A 33 -10.38 -20.54 14.35
CA GLU A 33 -9.29 -21.10 15.17
C GLU A 33 -7.93 -20.47 14.82
N GLY A 34 -7.69 -20.26 13.54
CA GLY A 34 -6.45 -19.66 13.04
C GLY A 34 -6.32 -18.16 13.33
N LEU A 35 -5.09 -17.67 13.31
CA LEU A 35 -4.78 -16.25 13.43
C LEU A 35 -4.73 -15.60 12.05
N THR A 36 -5.10 -14.32 11.97
CA THR A 36 -4.92 -13.48 10.81
C THR A 36 -3.67 -12.63 10.98
N LEU A 37 -2.73 -12.76 10.03
CA LEU A 37 -1.47 -12.03 10.00
C LEU A 37 -1.48 -11.12 8.78
N CYS A 38 -1.65 -9.83 9.01
CA CYS A 38 -1.89 -8.82 7.98
C CYS A 38 -0.69 -7.89 7.82
N ASP A 39 -0.14 -7.84 6.61
CA ASP A 39 0.69 -6.71 6.19
C ASP A 39 -0.21 -5.57 5.72
N ALA A 40 -0.26 -4.50 6.50
CA ALA A 40 -1.04 -3.30 6.22
C ALA A 40 -0.16 -2.11 5.81
N THR A 41 1.08 -2.34 5.38
CA THR A 41 2.08 -1.28 5.14
C THR A 41 1.57 -0.16 4.22
N SER A 42 0.84 -0.48 3.16
CA SER A 42 0.26 0.53 2.26
C SER A 42 -1.24 0.78 2.46
N ALA A 43 -1.84 0.17 3.49
CA ALA A 43 -3.23 0.34 3.88
C ALA A 43 -3.39 1.18 5.16
N ALA A 44 -2.49 1.00 6.13
CA ALA A 44 -2.53 1.73 7.38
C ALA A 44 -2.55 3.24 7.12
N PHE A 45 -3.45 3.94 7.82
CA PHE A 45 -3.74 5.37 7.69
C PHE A 45 -4.42 5.82 6.39
N ALA A 46 -4.66 4.91 5.42
CA ALA A 46 -5.42 5.23 4.19
C ALA A 46 -6.71 4.44 4.05
N MET A 47 -6.89 3.41 4.83
CA MET A 47 -8.04 2.52 4.79
C MET A 47 -8.54 2.24 6.21
N ASP A 48 -9.85 2.01 6.34
CA ASP A 48 -10.42 1.56 7.60
C ASP A 48 -10.15 0.06 7.78
N LEU A 49 -9.39 -0.28 8.82
CA LEU A 49 -9.00 -1.66 9.10
C LEU A 49 -9.89 -2.26 10.20
N PRO A 50 -10.43 -3.48 10.01
CA PRO A 50 -11.27 -4.16 10.98
C PRO A 50 -10.43 -4.76 12.12
N TRP A 51 -10.01 -3.93 13.07
CA TRP A 51 -9.08 -4.31 14.15
C TRP A 51 -9.53 -5.50 14.99
N ASP A 52 -10.83 -5.70 15.12
CA ASP A 52 -11.44 -6.86 15.79
C ASP A 52 -11.22 -8.19 15.05
N LYS A 53 -10.85 -8.13 13.78
CA LYS A 53 -10.60 -9.28 12.91
C LYS A 53 -9.12 -9.51 12.58
N LEU A 54 -8.23 -8.61 13.00
CA LEU A 54 -6.79 -8.67 12.74
C LEU A 54 -6.03 -9.09 14.01
N ASP A 55 -5.39 -10.26 13.98
CA ASP A 55 -4.67 -10.79 15.13
C ASP A 55 -3.22 -10.30 15.21
N VAL A 56 -2.55 -10.21 14.06
CA VAL A 56 -1.22 -9.65 13.92
C VAL A 56 -1.25 -8.67 12.77
N THR A 57 -0.92 -7.42 13.02
CA THR A 57 -0.84 -6.40 11.98
C THR A 57 0.54 -5.76 12.00
N THR A 58 1.15 -5.68 10.82
CA THR A 58 2.44 -5.00 10.65
C THR A 58 2.32 -3.90 9.60
N PHE A 59 3.08 -2.83 9.81
CA PHE A 59 3.28 -1.77 8.82
C PHE A 59 4.60 -1.04 9.08
N SER A 60 5.06 -0.30 8.08
CA SER A 60 6.23 0.57 8.16
C SER A 60 5.84 2.01 7.84
N TRP A 61 6.69 2.97 8.20
CA TRP A 61 6.35 4.40 8.21
C TRP A 61 6.41 5.09 6.84
N GLN A 62 7.07 4.49 5.84
CA GLN A 62 7.38 5.12 4.56
C GLN A 62 6.21 5.27 3.57
N LYS A 63 5.03 4.78 3.89
CA LYS A 63 3.86 4.84 2.99
C LYS A 63 2.98 6.05 3.28
N VAL A 64 1.81 5.88 3.81
CA VAL A 64 0.82 6.95 3.96
C VAL A 64 1.31 8.09 4.85
N MET A 65 2.13 7.79 5.84
CA MET A 65 2.69 8.80 6.76
C MET A 65 3.94 9.50 6.22
N GLY A 66 4.53 9.01 5.13
CA GLY A 66 5.67 9.67 4.47
C GLY A 66 6.98 9.66 5.27
N GLY A 67 7.09 8.84 6.32
CA GLY A 67 8.32 8.68 7.09
C GLY A 67 9.35 7.77 6.42
N GLU A 68 10.44 7.49 7.11
CA GLU A 68 11.42 6.52 6.63
C GLU A 68 10.98 5.06 6.89
N ALA A 69 11.47 4.13 6.06
CA ALA A 69 11.20 2.68 6.23
C ALA A 69 11.99 2.04 7.39
N ALA A 70 12.54 2.84 8.30
CA ALA A 70 13.51 2.41 9.29
C ALA A 70 12.92 1.56 10.41
N HIS A 71 11.65 1.71 10.73
CA HIS A 71 10.99 1.04 11.85
C HIS A 71 9.73 0.33 11.38
N GLY A 72 9.62 -0.96 11.74
CA GLY A 72 8.41 -1.75 11.57
C GLY A 72 7.54 -1.65 12.83
N MET A 73 6.26 -1.42 12.64
CA MET A 73 5.26 -1.49 13.70
C MET A 73 4.64 -2.88 13.75
N LEU A 74 4.39 -3.37 14.94
CA LEU A 74 3.76 -4.65 15.21
C LEU A 74 2.62 -4.45 16.20
N ILE A 75 1.42 -4.80 15.79
CA ILE A 75 0.22 -4.78 16.63
C ILE A 75 -0.23 -6.22 16.83
N LEU A 76 -0.46 -6.61 18.07
CA LEU A 76 -0.90 -7.95 18.44
C LEU A 76 -2.28 -7.89 19.12
N SER A 77 -3.20 -8.75 18.69
CA SER A 77 -4.45 -8.99 19.40
C SER A 77 -4.18 -9.84 20.67
N PRO A 78 -5.11 -9.84 21.64
CA PRO A 78 -5.03 -10.75 22.78
C PRO A 78 -4.92 -12.24 22.37
N ARG A 79 -5.54 -12.64 21.25
CA ARG A 79 -5.43 -14.01 20.71
C ARG A 79 -4.01 -14.31 20.23
N ALA A 80 -3.36 -13.37 19.54
CA ALA A 80 -1.97 -13.51 19.11
C ALA A 80 -1.02 -13.61 20.31
N VAL A 81 -1.23 -12.79 21.35
CA VAL A 81 -0.45 -12.87 22.59
C VAL A 81 -0.64 -14.23 23.28
N ALA A 82 -1.87 -14.72 23.40
CA ALA A 82 -2.15 -16.04 23.99
C ALA A 82 -1.46 -17.16 23.19
N ARG A 83 -1.43 -17.10 21.87
CA ARG A 83 -0.71 -18.04 21.01
C ARG A 83 0.80 -17.98 21.26
N LEU A 84 1.40 -16.78 21.36
CA LEU A 84 2.82 -16.62 21.66
C LEU A 84 3.21 -17.19 23.01
N GLU A 85 2.37 -17.07 24.02
CA GLU A 85 2.62 -17.58 25.37
C GLU A 85 2.38 -19.09 25.51
N SER A 86 1.52 -19.67 24.69
CA SER A 86 1.17 -21.09 24.73
C SER A 86 2.05 -21.98 23.84
N TYR A 87 2.82 -21.41 22.91
CA TYR A 87 3.63 -22.15 21.97
C TYR A 87 5.12 -21.86 22.13
N THR A 88 5.92 -22.91 22.29
CA THR A 88 7.38 -22.81 22.27
C THR A 88 7.91 -23.50 21.02
N PRO A 89 8.59 -22.79 20.11
CA PRO A 89 9.16 -23.41 18.92
C PRO A 89 10.22 -24.45 19.29
N PRO A 90 10.27 -25.60 18.58
CA PRO A 90 11.26 -26.65 18.86
C PRO A 90 12.67 -26.29 18.37
N TRP A 91 12.85 -25.19 17.69
CA TRP A 91 14.12 -24.68 17.20
C TRP A 91 14.47 -23.32 17.83
N PRO A 92 15.77 -22.97 17.93
CA PRO A 92 16.18 -21.69 18.46
C PRO A 92 15.75 -20.54 17.54
N LEU A 93 15.19 -19.47 18.13
CA LEU A 93 14.85 -18.26 17.41
C LEU A 93 15.99 -17.24 17.47
N PRO A 94 16.31 -16.55 16.35
CA PRO A 94 17.13 -15.34 16.38
C PRO A 94 16.54 -14.30 17.34
N LYS A 95 17.43 -13.51 17.97
CA LYS A 95 17.02 -12.53 19.00
C LYS A 95 15.90 -11.59 18.50
N ILE A 96 15.95 -11.17 17.24
CA ILE A 96 14.98 -10.25 16.64
C ILE A 96 13.55 -10.82 16.56
N PHE A 97 13.40 -12.15 16.55
CA PHE A 97 12.10 -12.82 16.51
C PHE A 97 11.60 -13.28 17.87
N ARG A 98 12.37 -13.01 18.95
CA ARG A 98 11.99 -13.42 20.30
C ARG A 98 11.07 -12.37 20.92
N LEU A 99 9.77 -12.63 20.90
CA LEU A 99 8.76 -11.79 21.54
C LEU A 99 8.39 -12.30 22.95
N THR A 100 8.85 -13.50 23.32
CA THR A 100 8.59 -14.09 24.63
C THR A 100 9.88 -14.43 25.37
N LYS A 101 9.80 -14.40 26.72
CA LYS A 101 10.83 -14.86 27.64
C LYS A 101 10.17 -15.69 28.74
N ALA A 102 10.64 -16.93 28.94
CA ALA A 102 10.05 -17.87 29.90
C ALA A 102 8.53 -18.08 29.73
N GLY A 103 8.07 -18.16 28.48
CA GLY A 103 6.65 -18.35 28.14
C GLY A 103 5.75 -17.11 28.35
N LYS A 104 6.32 -15.94 28.57
CA LYS A 104 5.58 -14.68 28.74
C LYS A 104 6.03 -13.62 27.74
N LEU A 105 5.09 -12.81 27.29
CA LEU A 105 5.37 -11.70 26.40
C LEU A 105 6.42 -10.75 27.00
N ILE A 106 7.37 -10.31 26.19
CA ILE A 106 8.34 -9.28 26.60
C ILE A 106 7.66 -7.91 26.44
N GLU A 107 6.88 -7.51 27.43
CA GLU A 107 6.10 -6.27 27.40
C GLU A 107 6.94 -5.02 27.12
N GLY A 108 8.20 -5.02 27.54
CA GLY A 108 9.12 -3.91 27.31
C GLY A 108 9.25 -3.52 25.85
N ILE A 109 9.20 -4.49 24.92
CA ILE A 109 9.27 -4.22 23.46
C ILE A 109 8.10 -3.33 23.01
N PHE A 110 6.92 -3.50 23.60
CA PHE A 110 5.70 -2.74 23.29
C PHE A 110 5.60 -1.43 24.09
N ASN A 111 6.51 -1.24 25.06
CA ASN A 111 6.61 -0.04 25.91
C ASN A 111 7.88 0.77 25.60
N GLY A 112 8.47 0.63 24.42
CA GLY A 112 9.58 1.44 23.95
C GLY A 112 10.98 0.88 24.23
N ALA A 113 11.12 -0.32 24.81
CA ALA A 113 12.41 -0.99 24.91
C ALA A 113 12.78 -1.61 23.56
N THR A 114 13.77 -1.05 22.89
CA THR A 114 14.24 -1.53 21.59
C THR A 114 15.34 -2.57 21.73
N ILE A 115 15.42 -3.51 20.76
CA ILE A 115 16.47 -4.53 20.73
C ILE A 115 17.84 -3.92 20.48
N ASN A 116 17.89 -2.91 19.58
CA ASN A 116 19.05 -2.10 19.25
C ASN A 116 18.69 -0.62 19.39
N THR A 117 19.68 0.25 19.48
CA THR A 117 19.46 1.71 19.46
C THR A 117 18.71 2.10 18.20
N PRO A 118 17.54 2.75 18.32
CA PRO A 118 16.77 3.19 17.15
C PRO A 118 17.44 4.40 16.48
N SER A 119 17.08 4.66 15.22
CA SER A 119 17.39 5.94 14.60
C SER A 119 16.51 7.03 15.21
N MET A 120 17.08 7.87 16.04
CA MET A 120 16.34 8.98 16.69
C MET A 120 15.84 10.00 15.66
N LEU A 121 16.60 10.22 14.57
CA LEU A 121 16.16 11.12 13.49
C LEU A 121 14.87 10.60 12.84
N ALA A 122 14.81 9.30 12.49
CA ALA A 122 13.59 8.71 11.92
C ALA A 122 12.39 8.76 12.89
N VAL A 123 12.64 8.68 14.20
CA VAL A 123 11.59 8.82 15.23
C VAL A 123 11.06 10.26 15.28
N GLU A 124 11.95 11.25 15.30
CA GLU A 124 11.56 12.67 15.31
C GLU A 124 10.80 13.05 14.02
N ASP A 125 11.27 12.61 12.86
CA ASP A 125 10.55 12.82 11.58
C ASP A 125 9.15 12.22 11.61
N TYR A 126 9.02 11.02 12.21
CA TYR A 126 7.70 10.38 12.31
C TYR A 126 6.77 11.09 13.31
N LEU A 127 7.31 11.68 14.38
CA LEU A 127 6.51 12.50 15.30
C LEU A 127 5.95 13.73 14.58
N VAL A 128 6.75 14.39 13.74
CA VAL A 128 6.28 15.50 12.88
C VAL A 128 5.17 15.03 11.93
N ALA A 129 5.34 13.85 11.31
CA ALA A 129 4.31 13.26 10.44
C ALA A 129 3.01 12.97 11.20
N LEU A 130 3.09 12.50 12.45
CA LEU A 130 1.91 12.27 13.30
C LEU A 130 1.20 13.58 13.67
N ASP A 131 1.94 14.64 13.94
CA ASP A 131 1.36 15.96 14.24
C ASP A 131 0.69 16.56 12.99
N TRP A 132 1.31 16.42 11.83
CA TRP A 132 0.68 16.76 10.56
C TRP A 132 -0.62 15.95 10.34
N ALA A 133 -0.58 14.63 10.56
CA ALA A 133 -1.77 13.79 10.42
C ALA A 133 -2.92 14.26 11.32
N ARG A 134 -2.63 14.65 12.57
CA ARG A 134 -3.63 15.24 13.47
C ARG A 134 -4.19 16.55 12.92
N SER A 135 -3.33 17.41 12.36
CA SER A 135 -3.71 18.71 11.83
C SER A 135 -4.64 18.62 10.61
N VAL A 136 -4.55 17.55 9.81
CA VAL A 136 -5.42 17.32 8.63
C VAL A 136 -6.67 16.50 8.94
N GLY A 137 -6.99 16.27 10.21
CA GLY A 137 -8.21 15.57 10.65
C GLY A 137 -8.02 14.11 11.07
N GLY A 138 -6.78 13.72 11.40
CA GLY A 138 -6.46 12.36 11.87
C GLY A 138 -6.73 11.30 10.82
N LEU A 139 -7.08 10.09 11.26
CA LEU A 139 -7.32 8.95 10.36
C LEU A 139 -8.39 9.26 9.30
N THR A 140 -9.49 9.87 9.69
CA THR A 140 -10.58 10.22 8.76
C THR A 140 -10.10 11.20 7.68
N GLY A 141 -9.32 12.20 8.06
CA GLY A 141 -8.72 13.15 7.12
C GLY A 141 -7.74 12.49 6.16
N LEU A 142 -6.87 11.61 6.65
CA LEU A 142 -5.91 10.87 5.82
C LEU A 142 -6.61 9.93 4.81
N ILE A 143 -7.65 9.21 5.26
CA ILE A 143 -8.47 8.37 4.37
C ILE A 143 -9.15 9.22 3.31
N ALA A 144 -9.73 10.36 3.68
CA ALA A 144 -10.38 11.26 2.74
C ALA A 144 -9.41 11.80 1.68
N ARG A 145 -8.18 12.17 2.06
CA ARG A 145 -7.14 12.63 1.12
C ARG A 145 -6.76 11.54 0.10
N SER A 146 -6.50 10.31 0.57
CA SER A 146 -6.19 9.18 -0.33
C SER A 146 -7.36 8.87 -1.29
N ASN A 147 -8.59 8.90 -0.79
CA ASN A 147 -9.79 8.69 -1.61
C ASN A 147 -9.96 9.80 -2.66
N ASN A 148 -9.73 11.06 -2.31
CA ASN A 148 -9.83 12.18 -3.25
C ASN A 148 -8.80 12.03 -4.38
N ASN A 149 -7.57 11.64 -4.06
CA ASN A 149 -6.51 11.37 -5.03
C ASN A 149 -6.90 10.24 -6.00
N ALA A 150 -7.35 9.11 -5.47
CA ALA A 150 -7.81 7.98 -6.28
C ALA A 150 -9.03 8.35 -7.15
N ASN A 151 -9.96 9.15 -6.62
CA ASN A 151 -11.13 9.63 -7.34
C ASN A 151 -10.78 10.59 -8.50
N ALA A 152 -9.75 11.43 -8.35
CA ALA A 152 -9.26 12.26 -9.45
C ALA A 152 -8.79 11.39 -10.64
N ILE A 153 -8.02 10.33 -10.35
CA ILE A 153 -7.61 9.36 -11.38
C ILE A 153 -8.81 8.62 -11.96
N ALA A 154 -9.78 8.22 -11.12
CA ALA A 154 -10.96 7.49 -11.60
C ALA A 154 -11.81 8.34 -12.57
N LYS A 155 -11.93 9.64 -12.32
CA LYS A 155 -12.59 10.58 -13.24
C LYS A 155 -11.85 10.68 -14.57
N PHE A 156 -10.52 10.73 -14.53
CA PHE A 156 -9.71 10.76 -15.74
C PHE A 156 -9.87 9.46 -16.55
N VAL A 157 -9.74 8.31 -15.92
CA VAL A 157 -9.91 7.00 -16.58
C VAL A 157 -11.29 6.87 -17.23
N ALA A 158 -12.35 7.36 -16.56
CA ALA A 158 -13.70 7.31 -17.10
C ALA A 158 -13.92 8.20 -18.38
N GLN A 159 -13.01 9.13 -18.66
CA GLN A 159 -13.07 10.03 -19.81
C GLN A 159 -12.18 9.56 -20.98
N HIS A 160 -11.37 8.50 -20.79
CA HIS A 160 -10.39 8.04 -21.76
C HIS A 160 -10.53 6.54 -22.00
N ASP A 161 -10.65 6.13 -23.25
CA ASP A 161 -10.83 4.74 -23.68
C ASP A 161 -9.51 3.97 -23.84
N TRP A 162 -8.37 4.65 -23.78
CA TRP A 162 -7.03 4.08 -23.96
C TRP A 162 -6.37 3.61 -22.65
N ILE A 163 -7.00 3.85 -21.50
CA ILE A 163 -6.47 3.51 -20.18
C ILE A 163 -7.59 2.96 -19.28
N ASP A 164 -7.27 1.98 -18.45
CA ASP A 164 -8.20 1.40 -17.49
C ASP A 164 -7.46 0.97 -16.22
N PHE A 165 -8.19 0.71 -15.16
CA PHE A 165 -7.62 0.12 -13.94
C PHE A 165 -7.14 -1.30 -14.18
N LEU A 166 -6.01 -1.65 -13.59
CA LEU A 166 -5.55 -3.04 -13.55
C LEU A 166 -6.51 -3.89 -12.69
N ALA A 167 -6.94 -3.38 -11.53
CA ALA A 167 -7.98 -3.98 -10.69
C ALA A 167 -9.36 -3.80 -11.33
N GLN A 168 -9.95 -4.90 -11.79
CA GLN A 168 -11.21 -4.89 -12.56
C GLN A 168 -12.42 -4.55 -11.68
N ASP A 169 -12.49 -5.12 -10.47
CA ASP A 169 -13.57 -4.85 -9.54
C ASP A 169 -13.34 -3.53 -8.81
N PRO A 170 -14.23 -2.53 -8.99
CA PRO A 170 -14.11 -1.23 -8.33
C PRO A 170 -14.03 -1.32 -6.79
N SER A 171 -14.69 -2.30 -6.18
CA SER A 171 -14.70 -2.47 -4.73
C SER A 171 -13.35 -2.92 -4.16
N THR A 172 -12.47 -3.45 -5.00
CA THR A 172 -11.15 -3.94 -4.63
C THR A 172 -10.01 -3.02 -5.09
N ARG A 173 -10.32 -1.87 -5.65
CA ARG A 173 -9.29 -0.92 -6.11
C ARG A 173 -8.57 -0.27 -4.94
N SER A 174 -7.25 -0.32 -4.98
CA SER A 174 -6.41 0.39 -4.02
C SER A 174 -6.58 1.90 -4.15
N THR A 175 -6.72 2.59 -3.03
CA THR A 175 -6.77 4.06 -2.97
C THR A 175 -5.39 4.68 -2.71
N THR A 176 -4.35 3.85 -2.56
CA THR A 176 -2.97 4.33 -2.35
C THR A 176 -2.04 3.97 -3.50
N SER A 177 -2.10 2.75 -4.00
CA SER A 177 -1.28 2.26 -5.11
C SER A 177 -2.18 2.00 -6.31
N VAL A 178 -2.53 3.06 -7.03
CA VAL A 178 -3.43 2.97 -8.20
C VAL A 178 -2.64 2.44 -9.38
N CYS A 179 -2.97 1.21 -9.82
CA CYS A 179 -2.36 0.56 -10.96
C CYS A 179 -3.28 0.66 -12.18
N LEU A 180 -2.71 1.16 -13.27
CA LEU A 180 -3.40 1.40 -14.54
C LEU A 180 -2.77 0.56 -15.65
N LYS A 181 -3.57 0.15 -16.64
CA LYS A 181 -3.14 -0.55 -17.85
C LYS A 181 -3.57 0.24 -19.09
N PHE A 182 -2.81 0.11 -20.16
CA PHE A 182 -3.20 0.64 -21.46
C PHE A 182 -4.12 -0.34 -22.17
N THR A 183 -5.18 0.19 -22.81
CA THR A 183 -6.23 -0.59 -23.50
C THR A 183 -6.27 -0.34 -25.01
N ASP A 184 -5.46 0.56 -25.53
CA ASP A 184 -5.43 0.88 -26.95
C ASP A 184 -4.81 -0.26 -27.78
N ALA A 185 -5.57 -0.76 -28.76
CA ALA A 185 -5.18 -1.89 -29.59
C ALA A 185 -3.95 -1.62 -30.49
N ARG A 186 -3.58 -0.37 -30.68
CA ARG A 186 -2.37 0.03 -31.42
C ARG A 186 -1.08 -0.30 -30.67
N ILE A 187 -1.15 -0.48 -29.35
CA ILE A 187 0.00 -0.75 -28.48
C ILE A 187 0.30 -2.24 -28.51
N GLN A 188 1.34 -2.65 -29.27
CA GLN A 188 1.76 -4.05 -29.37
C GLN A 188 2.68 -4.46 -28.21
N ASP A 189 3.56 -3.59 -27.76
CA ASP A 189 4.44 -3.77 -26.60
C ASP A 189 4.05 -2.80 -25.48
N GLY A 190 3.14 -3.23 -24.61
CA GLY A 190 2.68 -2.42 -23.48
C GLY A 190 3.78 -2.07 -22.48
N SER A 191 4.82 -2.93 -22.36
CA SER A 191 5.94 -2.66 -21.45
C SER A 191 6.84 -1.55 -21.97
N ALA A 192 7.20 -1.58 -23.24
CA ALA A 192 7.97 -0.51 -23.87
C ALA A 192 7.19 0.81 -23.87
N PHE A 193 5.90 0.76 -24.18
CA PHE A 193 5.02 1.92 -24.19
C PHE A 193 4.91 2.57 -22.80
N ALA A 194 4.65 1.77 -21.76
CA ALA A 194 4.58 2.28 -20.38
C ALA A 194 5.90 2.94 -19.92
N LYS A 195 7.04 2.36 -20.30
CA LYS A 195 8.36 2.94 -20.02
C LYS A 195 8.58 4.26 -20.76
N ALA A 196 8.13 4.36 -22.01
CA ALA A 196 8.22 5.60 -22.79
C ALA A 196 7.40 6.72 -22.16
N ILE A 197 6.14 6.43 -21.76
CA ILE A 197 5.28 7.36 -21.02
C ILE A 197 5.94 7.83 -19.72
N ALA A 198 6.38 6.89 -18.89
CA ALA A 198 7.00 7.22 -17.60
C ALA A 198 8.27 8.05 -17.79
N LYS A 199 9.10 7.70 -18.79
CA LYS A 199 10.31 8.47 -19.11
C LYS A 199 9.98 9.90 -19.55
N ARG A 200 9.00 10.08 -20.43
CA ARG A 200 8.60 11.40 -20.93
C ARG A 200 8.13 12.32 -19.80
N LEU A 201 7.29 11.81 -18.90
CA LEU A 201 6.81 12.57 -17.75
C LEU A 201 7.94 12.87 -16.75
N THR A 202 8.93 12.00 -16.63
CA THR A 202 10.13 12.26 -15.83
C THR A 202 11.03 13.32 -16.47
N ASP A 203 11.26 13.25 -17.77
CA ASP A 203 12.08 14.23 -18.51
C ASP A 203 11.49 15.66 -18.42
N GLU A 204 10.17 15.78 -18.40
CA GLU A 204 9.45 17.04 -18.19
C GLU A 204 9.30 17.44 -16.72
N ALA A 205 9.86 16.66 -15.79
CA ALA A 205 9.75 16.87 -14.35
C ALA A 205 8.30 16.91 -13.82
N ILE A 206 7.38 16.21 -14.47
CA ILE A 206 5.96 16.15 -14.11
C ILE A 206 5.67 15.03 -13.12
N ALA A 207 6.22 13.83 -13.37
CA ALA A 207 5.98 12.67 -12.50
C ALA A 207 7.22 11.76 -12.43
N PHE A 208 7.48 11.26 -11.22
CA PHE A 208 8.61 10.38 -10.94
C PHE A 208 8.11 9.04 -10.41
N ASP A 209 8.81 7.95 -10.77
CA ASP A 209 8.54 6.57 -10.31
C ASP A 209 7.10 6.10 -10.54
N ILE A 210 6.46 6.51 -11.63
CA ILE A 210 5.10 6.09 -11.99
C ILE A 210 5.05 4.79 -12.80
N GLY A 211 6.17 4.17 -13.09
CA GLY A 211 6.22 2.88 -13.79
C GLY A 211 5.63 1.74 -12.95
N ALA A 212 5.22 0.67 -13.64
CA ALA A 212 4.77 -0.55 -12.98
C ALA A 212 5.86 -1.12 -12.06
N TYR A 213 5.44 -1.76 -10.97
CA TYR A 213 6.37 -2.44 -10.07
C TYR A 213 7.00 -3.66 -10.77
N ARG A 214 8.16 -4.14 -10.25
CA ARG A 214 8.83 -5.34 -10.78
C ARG A 214 7.83 -6.50 -10.85
N ASP A 215 7.85 -7.24 -11.93
CA ASP A 215 7.00 -8.40 -12.18
C ASP A 215 5.48 -8.09 -12.26
N ALA A 216 5.09 -6.81 -12.28
CA ALA A 216 3.71 -6.39 -12.52
C ALA A 216 3.38 -6.45 -14.02
N PRO A 217 2.10 -6.59 -14.40
CA PRO A 217 1.67 -6.34 -15.76
C PRO A 217 2.08 -4.95 -16.25
N ALA A 218 2.29 -4.82 -17.57
CA ALA A 218 2.64 -3.54 -18.18
C ALA A 218 1.60 -2.45 -17.88
N GLY A 219 2.06 -1.29 -17.45
CA GLY A 219 1.17 -0.20 -17.09
C GLY A 219 1.86 0.87 -16.23
N LEU A 220 1.06 1.64 -15.55
CA LEU A 220 1.50 2.69 -14.63
C LEU A 220 1.04 2.38 -13.20
N ARG A 221 1.79 2.90 -12.24
CA ARG A 221 1.46 2.81 -10.82
C ARG A 221 1.60 4.20 -10.21
N ILE A 222 0.49 4.81 -9.85
CA ILE A 222 0.44 6.15 -9.29
C ILE A 222 0.21 6.05 -7.79
N TRP A 223 1.11 6.64 -7.00
CA TRP A 223 0.95 6.71 -5.56
C TRP A 223 -0.02 7.82 -5.17
N CYS A 224 -1.08 7.45 -4.45
CA CYS A 224 -2.20 8.32 -4.04
C CYS A 224 -2.33 8.46 -2.52
N GLY A 225 -1.29 8.10 -1.75
CA GLY A 225 -1.30 8.23 -0.29
C GLY A 225 -1.54 9.66 0.17
N ALA A 226 -1.96 9.83 1.42
CA ALA A 226 -2.43 11.10 1.96
C ALA A 226 -1.43 12.26 1.95
N THR A 227 -0.13 11.99 1.79
CA THR A 227 0.92 13.02 1.66
C THR A 227 1.00 13.64 0.26
N VAL A 228 0.28 13.08 -0.73
CA VAL A 228 0.14 13.67 -2.07
C VAL A 228 -1.06 14.59 -2.08
N GLU A 229 -0.90 15.78 -2.64
CA GLU A 229 -2.01 16.73 -2.82
C GLU A 229 -2.86 16.36 -4.03
N THR A 230 -4.18 16.45 -3.88
CA THR A 230 -5.12 16.15 -4.99
C THR A 230 -4.88 17.06 -6.19
N ASN A 231 -4.54 18.33 -5.94
CA ASN A 231 -4.23 19.27 -7.00
C ASN A 231 -3.01 18.86 -7.83
N ASP A 232 -2.01 18.20 -7.22
CA ASP A 232 -0.84 17.71 -7.96
C ASP A 232 -1.21 16.52 -8.87
N ILE A 233 -2.08 15.64 -8.39
CA ILE A 233 -2.64 14.56 -9.23
C ILE A 233 -3.42 15.16 -10.41
N GLU A 234 -4.33 16.10 -10.14
CA GLU A 234 -5.13 16.76 -11.18
C GLU A 234 -4.27 17.51 -12.20
N ALA A 235 -3.19 18.16 -11.76
CA ALA A 235 -2.25 18.85 -12.65
C ALA A 235 -1.43 17.89 -13.51
N MET A 236 -1.11 16.70 -13.01
CA MET A 236 -0.37 15.66 -13.76
C MET A 236 -1.22 15.02 -14.86
N LEU A 237 -2.52 14.83 -14.67
CA LEU A 237 -3.36 14.03 -15.57
C LEU A 237 -3.41 14.56 -17.02
N PRO A 238 -3.50 15.88 -17.31
CA PRO A 238 -3.40 16.39 -18.68
C PRO A 238 -2.05 16.08 -19.35
N TRP A 239 -0.95 16.05 -18.57
CA TRP A 239 0.36 15.65 -19.06
C TRP A 239 0.43 14.16 -19.39
N LEU A 240 -0.29 13.32 -18.67
CA LEU A 240 -0.40 11.91 -18.99
C LEU A 240 -1.10 11.70 -20.33
N ASP A 241 -2.20 12.43 -20.62
CA ASP A 241 -2.85 12.39 -21.92
C ASP A 241 -1.93 12.93 -23.03
N TRP A 242 -1.26 14.06 -22.82
CA TRP A 242 -0.28 14.60 -23.75
C TRP A 242 0.84 13.58 -24.07
N ALA A 243 1.40 12.92 -23.06
CA ALA A 243 2.43 11.92 -23.26
C ALA A 243 1.90 10.71 -24.06
N PHE A 244 0.66 10.28 -23.78
CA PHE A 244 0.00 9.24 -24.55
C PHE A 244 -0.14 9.62 -26.01
N GLN A 245 -0.66 10.82 -26.32
CA GLN A 245 -0.87 11.27 -27.70
C GLN A 245 0.44 11.35 -28.50
N LEU A 246 1.53 11.76 -27.87
CA LEU A 246 2.84 11.79 -28.52
C LEU A 246 3.38 10.38 -28.81
N GLU A 247 3.32 9.49 -27.82
CA GLU A 247 3.85 8.14 -27.98
C GLU A 247 3.03 7.30 -28.99
N ILE A 248 1.70 7.44 -28.98
CA ILE A 248 0.87 6.73 -29.95
C ILE A 248 1.09 7.23 -31.37
N THR A 249 1.31 8.55 -31.54
CA THR A 249 1.63 9.13 -32.86
C THR A 249 2.99 8.62 -33.35
N SER A 250 3.99 8.54 -32.48
CA SER A 250 5.32 8.00 -32.82
C SER A 250 5.25 6.54 -33.25
N LEU A 251 4.43 5.72 -32.59
CA LEU A 251 4.21 4.32 -32.99
C LEU A 251 3.59 4.21 -34.38
N MET A 252 2.63 5.07 -34.72
CA MET A 252 1.98 5.08 -36.03
C MET A 252 2.88 5.55 -37.18
N GLN A 253 3.90 6.35 -36.87
CA GLN A 253 4.89 6.80 -37.87
C GLN A 253 5.99 5.76 -38.11
N ALA A 254 6.23 4.88 -37.15
CA ALA A 254 7.26 3.85 -37.23
C ALA A 254 6.75 2.51 -37.83
N ALA A 255 5.42 2.35 -38.01
CA ALA A 255 4.77 1.18 -38.58
C ALA A 255 4.50 1.34 -40.06
#